data_ac2974e5568e0f47b2d886c91dac9b09
#
_entry.id   ac2974e5568e0f47b2d886c91dac9b09
#
_cell.length_a   1.000
_cell.length_b   1.000
_cell.length_c   1.000
_cell.angle_alpha   90.00
_cell.angle_beta   90.00
_cell.angle_gamma   90.00
#
_symmetry.space_group_name_H-M   'P 1'
#
loop_
_entity.id
_entity.type
_entity.pdbx_description
1 polymer ?
#
loop_
_entity_poly.entity_id
_entity_poly.type
_entity_poly.pdbx_seq_one_letter_code
_entity_poly.pdbx_strand_id
1 'polypeptide(L)'
;MLHALRVGLLLGLALLLTGQLARAESTAGERPRILVVGDSISAAYGMSLEQGWAALLERRLQTRWPGAQVINASISGDTSAGGARRLPKLLAEHSPDLVVIELGGNDGLRGYPTSKLEANLSFMAEAASTAGAEVLILPMEIPPNYGPRYTRSFRESFERAATDTGATLGPFLLDGIATEEQLMQQDGIHPTVEAQPMITDIVQPVIEALLALREAS
;
A
#
# COMPACT_ATOMS: atom_id res chain seq x y z
N MET A 1 37.99 42.73 -38.07
CA MET A 1 38.11 41.41 -37.45
C MET A 1 37.80 41.37 -35.95
N LEU A 2 37.78 42.51 -35.21
CA LEU A 2 37.51 42.51 -33.76
C LEU A 2 36.01 42.51 -33.37
N HIS A 3 35.09 42.85 -34.27
CA HIS A 3 33.65 42.86 -33.93
C HIS A 3 32.95 41.49 -34.01
N ALA A 4 33.47 40.54 -34.80
CA ALA A 4 32.89 39.21 -34.93
C ALA A 4 33.17 38.33 -33.69
N LEU A 5 34.29 38.58 -32.97
CA LEU A 5 34.69 37.82 -31.78
C LEU A 5 33.84 38.14 -30.53
N ARG A 6 33.31 39.40 -30.45
CA ARG A 6 32.50 39.83 -29.28
C ARG A 6 31.04 39.30 -29.30
N VAL A 7 30.49 39.08 -30.48
CA VAL A 7 29.11 38.55 -30.63
C VAL A 7 29.06 37.06 -30.33
N GLY A 8 30.11 36.30 -30.68
CA GLY A 8 30.18 34.87 -30.39
C GLY A 8 30.31 34.54 -28.90
N LEU A 9 30.96 35.42 -28.13
CA LEU A 9 31.18 35.21 -26.68
C LEU A 9 29.90 35.51 -25.86
N LEU A 10 29.07 36.42 -26.30
CA LEU A 10 27.80 36.76 -25.63
C LEU A 10 26.70 35.72 -25.92
N LEU A 11 26.68 35.08 -27.09
CA LEU A 11 25.75 34.02 -27.42
C LEU A 11 26.12 32.70 -26.70
N GLY A 12 27.42 32.42 -26.49
CA GLY A 12 27.85 31.24 -25.72
C GLY A 12 27.53 31.32 -24.22
N LEU A 13 27.54 32.53 -23.66
CA LEU A 13 27.23 32.73 -22.24
C LEU A 13 25.73 32.66 -21.94
N ALA A 14 24.88 33.08 -22.91
CA ALA A 14 23.41 33.00 -22.81
C ALA A 14 22.90 31.53 -22.86
N LEU A 15 23.56 30.68 -23.64
CA LEU A 15 23.21 29.26 -23.73
C LEU A 15 23.60 28.43 -22.47
N LEU A 16 24.62 28.86 -21.72
CA LEU A 16 25.03 28.22 -20.48
C LEU A 16 24.12 28.60 -19.29
N LEU A 17 23.45 29.73 -19.32
CA LEU A 17 22.53 30.16 -18.28
C LEU A 17 21.12 29.53 -18.40
N THR A 18 20.71 29.13 -19.60
CA THR A 18 19.40 28.46 -19.78
C THR A 18 19.40 26.99 -19.35
N GLY A 19 20.57 26.33 -19.30
CA GLY A 19 20.72 24.95 -18.84
C GLY A 19 20.62 24.77 -17.32
N GLN A 20 20.76 25.83 -16.53
CA GLN A 20 20.68 25.77 -15.06
C GLN A 20 19.30 26.12 -14.49
N LEU A 21 18.40 26.70 -15.29
CA LEU A 21 17.05 27.02 -14.84
C LEU A 21 16.06 25.83 -14.90
N ALA A 22 16.41 24.75 -15.60
CA ALA A 22 15.56 23.56 -15.73
C ALA A 22 15.73 22.54 -14.56
N ARG A 23 16.62 22.79 -13.62
CA ARG A 23 16.90 21.87 -12.49
C ARG A 23 16.41 22.40 -11.13
N ALA A 24 15.69 23.49 -11.10
CA ALA A 24 15.22 24.12 -9.87
C ALA A 24 13.71 23.92 -9.59
N GLU A 25 13.03 23.06 -10.34
CA GLU A 25 11.57 22.84 -10.18
C GLU A 25 11.19 21.45 -9.64
N SER A 26 12.08 20.74 -8.98
CA SER A 26 11.76 19.45 -8.37
C SER A 26 12.01 19.40 -6.87
N THR A 27 11.43 20.35 -6.13
CA THR A 27 11.31 20.26 -4.68
C THR A 27 9.97 20.76 -4.15
N ALA A 28 8.90 20.62 -4.92
CA ALA A 28 7.59 20.44 -4.32
C ALA A 28 7.63 19.00 -3.78
N GLY A 29 7.77 18.81 -2.45
CA GLY A 29 7.86 17.50 -1.84
C GLY A 29 6.82 16.57 -2.44
N GLU A 30 7.24 15.37 -2.84
CA GLU A 30 6.34 14.38 -3.43
C GLU A 30 5.15 14.22 -2.50
N ARG A 31 3.96 14.23 -3.06
CA ARG A 31 2.71 13.99 -2.34
C ARG A 31 2.32 12.53 -2.57
N PRO A 32 2.86 11.59 -1.81
CA PRO A 32 2.68 10.20 -2.09
C PRO A 32 1.20 9.81 -2.02
N ARG A 33 0.78 9.01 -2.98
CA ARG A 33 -0.56 8.43 -3.08
C ARG A 33 -0.48 6.96 -2.74
N ILE A 34 -1.10 6.57 -1.66
CA ILE A 34 -1.16 5.20 -1.16
C ILE A 34 -2.56 4.66 -1.45
N LEU A 35 -2.65 3.63 -2.27
CA LEU A 35 -3.91 2.93 -2.55
C LEU A 35 -4.02 1.71 -1.65
N VAL A 36 -5.03 1.67 -0.81
CA VAL A 36 -5.36 0.50 0.03
C VAL A 36 -6.46 -0.30 -0.65
N VAL A 37 -6.16 -1.54 -0.99
CA VAL A 37 -7.09 -2.51 -1.57
C VAL A 37 -7.30 -3.63 -0.56
N GLY A 38 -8.33 -3.49 0.26
CA GLY A 38 -8.59 -4.35 1.39
C GLY A 38 -10.04 -4.81 1.49
N ASP A 39 -10.32 -5.48 2.60
CA ASP A 39 -11.66 -5.96 2.94
C ASP A 39 -12.30 -5.16 4.09
N SER A 40 -13.04 -5.82 4.97
CA SER A 40 -13.77 -5.17 6.07
C SER A 40 -12.86 -4.54 7.13
N ILE A 41 -11.65 -5.06 7.34
CA ILE A 41 -10.71 -4.52 8.32
C ILE A 41 -10.25 -3.13 7.89
N SER A 42 -9.87 -2.97 6.63
CA SER A 42 -9.48 -1.69 6.07
C SER A 42 -10.66 -0.78 5.74
N ALA A 43 -11.85 -1.35 5.47
CA ALA A 43 -13.08 -0.58 5.24
C ALA A 43 -13.71 -0.01 6.52
N ALA A 44 -13.05 -0.13 7.67
CA ALA A 44 -13.53 0.36 8.96
C ALA A 44 -14.90 -0.22 9.35
N TYR A 45 -15.10 -1.54 9.19
CA TYR A 45 -16.37 -2.20 9.51
C TYR A 45 -16.80 -1.93 10.96
N GLY A 46 -18.06 -1.52 11.14
CA GLY A 46 -18.63 -1.23 12.45
C GLY A 46 -18.27 0.13 13.06
N MET A 47 -17.55 0.99 12.31
CA MET A 47 -17.14 2.33 12.74
C MET A 47 -17.18 3.33 11.59
N SER A 48 -16.92 4.62 11.85
CA SER A 48 -16.77 5.59 10.77
C SER A 48 -15.43 5.46 10.06
N LEU A 49 -15.36 5.84 8.78
CA LEU A 49 -14.12 5.76 8.00
C LEU A 49 -12.97 6.55 8.64
N GLU A 50 -13.27 7.68 9.26
CA GLU A 50 -12.31 8.56 9.92
C GLU A 50 -11.65 7.92 11.16
N GLN A 51 -12.32 6.90 11.75
CA GLN A 51 -11.81 6.15 12.89
C GLN A 51 -10.90 4.99 12.46
N GLY A 52 -11.02 4.53 11.22
CA GLY A 52 -10.23 3.41 10.70
C GLY A 52 -8.74 3.72 10.54
N TRP A 53 -7.92 2.68 10.58
CA TRP A 53 -6.46 2.77 10.51
C TRP A 53 -5.95 3.49 9.26
N ALA A 54 -6.62 3.34 8.11
CA ALA A 54 -6.22 4.00 6.87
C ALA A 54 -6.31 5.54 6.97
N ALA A 55 -7.38 6.06 7.60
CA ALA A 55 -7.52 7.50 7.85
C ALA A 55 -6.56 8.00 8.94
N LEU A 56 -6.26 7.18 9.96
CA LEU A 56 -5.23 7.48 10.95
C LEU A 56 -3.85 7.56 10.30
N LEU A 57 -3.54 6.60 9.43
CA LEU A 57 -2.29 6.58 8.67
C LEU A 57 -2.12 7.85 7.83
N GLU A 58 -3.15 8.26 7.08
CA GLU A 58 -3.08 9.48 6.27
C GLU A 58 -2.70 10.69 7.13
N ARG A 59 -3.38 10.89 8.27
CA ARG A 59 -3.08 12.02 9.19
C ARG A 59 -1.63 11.99 9.70
N ARG A 60 -1.10 10.79 9.99
CA ARG A 60 0.28 10.64 10.46
C ARG A 60 1.30 10.88 9.35
N LEU A 61 1.05 10.35 8.15
CA LEU A 61 1.93 10.55 6.99
C LEU A 61 2.03 12.03 6.60
N GLN A 62 0.95 12.79 6.70
CA GLN A 62 0.93 14.23 6.40
C GLN A 62 1.86 15.06 7.27
N THR A 63 2.32 14.54 8.42
CA THR A 63 3.33 15.20 9.25
C THR A 63 4.69 15.20 8.56
N ARG A 64 5.04 14.12 7.87
CA ARG A 64 6.33 13.97 7.17
C ARG A 64 6.22 14.35 5.69
N TRP A 65 5.11 13.98 5.06
CA TRP A 65 4.80 14.26 3.64
C TRP A 65 3.54 15.12 3.55
N PRO A 66 3.64 16.46 3.62
CA PRO A 66 2.49 17.34 3.50
C PRO A 66 1.77 17.13 2.17
N GLY A 67 0.50 16.72 2.26
CA GLY A 67 -0.32 16.39 1.09
C GLY A 67 -0.29 14.91 0.67
N ALA A 68 0.34 14.02 1.46
CA ALA A 68 0.16 12.59 1.31
C ALA A 68 -1.33 12.21 1.34
N GLN A 69 -1.72 11.25 0.52
CA GLN A 69 -3.09 10.77 0.40
C GLN A 69 -3.17 9.26 0.59
N VAL A 70 -4.09 8.79 1.40
CA VAL A 70 -4.44 7.38 1.53
C VAL A 70 -5.81 7.15 0.89
N ILE A 71 -5.80 6.58 -0.30
CA ILE A 71 -7.01 6.25 -1.07
C ILE A 71 -7.48 4.88 -0.59
N ASN A 72 -8.46 4.88 0.30
CA ASN A 72 -9.02 3.64 0.82
C ASN A 72 -10.12 3.11 -0.11
N ALA A 73 -9.75 2.14 -0.94
CA ALA A 73 -10.65 1.45 -1.86
C ALA A 73 -11.11 0.08 -1.33
N SER A 74 -11.11 -0.11 0.00
CA SER A 74 -11.49 -1.38 0.63
C SER A 74 -12.99 -1.60 0.61
N ILE A 75 -13.41 -2.86 0.50
CA ILE A 75 -14.82 -3.26 0.44
C ILE A 75 -15.07 -4.41 1.42
N SER A 76 -15.96 -4.20 2.38
CA SER A 76 -16.31 -5.24 3.36
C SER A 76 -16.77 -6.53 2.66
N GLY A 77 -16.21 -7.66 3.09
CA GLY A 77 -16.51 -8.99 2.54
C GLY A 77 -15.81 -9.31 1.22
N ASP A 78 -14.97 -8.41 0.70
CA ASP A 78 -14.23 -8.65 -0.54
C ASP A 78 -13.22 -9.80 -0.39
N THR A 79 -12.96 -10.47 -1.49
CA THR A 79 -11.99 -11.57 -1.60
C THR A 79 -10.80 -11.14 -2.44
N SER A 80 -9.75 -11.93 -2.43
CA SER A 80 -8.61 -11.73 -3.33
C SER A 80 -9.03 -11.65 -4.80
N ALA A 81 -10.01 -12.47 -5.23
CA ALA A 81 -10.57 -12.42 -6.58
C ALA A 81 -11.36 -11.13 -6.86
N GLY A 82 -12.03 -10.56 -5.85
CA GLY A 82 -12.72 -9.28 -5.97
C GLY A 82 -11.73 -8.14 -6.17
N GLY A 83 -10.70 -8.07 -5.32
CA GLY A 83 -9.61 -7.11 -5.45
C GLY A 83 -8.91 -7.18 -6.81
N ALA A 84 -8.55 -8.39 -7.26
CA ALA A 84 -7.90 -8.61 -8.55
C ALA A 84 -8.72 -8.06 -9.73
N ARG A 85 -10.04 -8.21 -9.70
CA ARG A 85 -10.91 -7.69 -10.77
C ARG A 85 -10.96 -6.16 -10.82
N ARG A 86 -10.92 -5.48 -9.67
CA ARG A 86 -11.11 -4.02 -9.61
C ARG A 86 -9.80 -3.23 -9.62
N LEU A 87 -8.68 -3.86 -9.24
CA LEU A 87 -7.39 -3.19 -9.13
C LEU A 87 -6.94 -2.50 -10.43
N PRO A 88 -7.05 -3.08 -11.64
CA PRO A 88 -6.60 -2.40 -12.87
C PRO A 88 -7.28 -1.04 -13.10
N LYS A 89 -8.58 -0.95 -12.79
CA LYS A 89 -9.31 0.32 -12.88
C LYS A 89 -8.82 1.31 -11.84
N LEU A 90 -8.61 0.88 -10.60
CA LEU A 90 -8.12 1.73 -9.51
C LEU A 90 -6.70 2.28 -9.80
N LEU A 91 -5.82 1.46 -10.37
CA LEU A 91 -4.48 1.90 -10.79
C LEU A 91 -4.55 3.00 -11.85
N ALA A 92 -5.39 2.81 -12.86
CA ALA A 92 -5.58 3.82 -13.92
C ALA A 92 -6.20 5.12 -13.39
N GLU A 93 -7.13 5.03 -12.44
CA GLU A 93 -7.84 6.18 -11.87
C GLU A 93 -6.96 6.99 -10.91
N HIS A 94 -6.18 6.31 -10.08
CA HIS A 94 -5.48 6.95 -8.97
C HIS A 94 -3.97 7.09 -9.20
N SER A 95 -3.36 6.31 -10.11
CA SER A 95 -1.91 6.29 -10.35
C SER A 95 -1.11 6.32 -9.03
N PRO A 96 -1.25 5.31 -8.16
CA PRO A 96 -0.65 5.32 -6.82
C PRO A 96 0.87 5.15 -6.88
N ASP A 97 1.55 5.66 -5.87
CA ASP A 97 2.99 5.43 -5.64
C ASP A 97 3.24 4.14 -4.85
N LEU A 98 2.27 3.75 -4.02
CA LEU A 98 2.28 2.52 -3.23
C LEU A 98 0.89 1.88 -3.25
N VAL A 99 0.83 0.57 -3.50
CA VAL A 99 -0.38 -0.23 -3.34
C VAL A 99 -0.23 -1.13 -2.12
N VAL A 100 -1.16 -1.03 -1.19
CA VAL A 100 -1.27 -1.91 -0.02
C VAL A 100 -2.39 -2.91 -0.31
N ILE A 101 -2.05 -4.19 -0.37
CA ILE A 101 -2.98 -5.30 -0.60
C ILE A 101 -3.27 -5.96 0.75
N GLU A 102 -4.47 -5.77 1.27
CA GLU A 102 -4.97 -6.33 2.54
C GLU A 102 -6.21 -7.20 2.24
N LEU A 103 -5.99 -8.35 1.59
CA LEU A 103 -7.04 -9.26 1.11
C LEU A 103 -6.64 -10.72 1.33
N GLY A 104 -7.63 -11.57 1.52
CA GLY A 104 -7.45 -13.01 1.68
C GLY A 104 -8.17 -13.56 2.91
N GLY A 105 -8.49 -12.72 3.90
CA GLY A 105 -9.24 -13.15 5.08
C GLY A 105 -10.57 -13.83 4.70
N ASN A 106 -11.32 -13.23 3.81
CA ASN A 106 -12.58 -13.80 3.30
C ASN A 106 -12.39 -15.07 2.47
N ASP A 107 -11.26 -15.22 1.75
CA ASP A 107 -10.91 -16.46 1.05
C ASP A 107 -10.67 -17.58 2.07
N GLY A 108 -9.87 -17.28 3.10
CA GLY A 108 -9.54 -18.22 4.17
C GLY A 108 -10.76 -18.65 4.96
N LEU A 109 -11.58 -17.71 5.43
CA LEU A 109 -12.79 -17.98 6.21
C LEU A 109 -13.84 -18.78 5.41
N ARG A 110 -13.84 -18.70 4.08
CA ARG A 110 -14.71 -19.49 3.20
C ARG A 110 -14.09 -20.81 2.77
N GLY A 111 -12.87 -21.12 3.20
CA GLY A 111 -12.16 -22.35 2.84
C GLY A 111 -11.81 -22.45 1.36
N TYR A 112 -11.58 -21.32 0.69
CA TYR A 112 -11.22 -21.30 -0.73
C TYR A 112 -9.83 -21.89 -0.97
N PRO A 113 -9.55 -22.42 -2.17
CA PRO A 113 -8.24 -22.98 -2.48
C PRO A 113 -7.13 -21.93 -2.33
N THR A 114 -6.12 -22.21 -1.51
CA THR A 114 -5.00 -21.31 -1.22
C THR A 114 -4.18 -20.96 -2.48
N SER A 115 -4.13 -21.86 -3.46
CA SER A 115 -3.52 -21.61 -4.77
C SER A 115 -4.24 -20.50 -5.57
N LYS A 116 -5.55 -20.30 -5.34
CA LYS A 116 -6.29 -19.19 -5.96
C LYS A 116 -5.98 -17.87 -5.27
N LEU A 117 -5.87 -17.89 -3.94
CA LEU A 117 -5.42 -16.74 -3.16
C LEU A 117 -4.04 -16.27 -3.66
N GLU A 118 -3.07 -17.17 -3.70
CA GLU A 118 -1.71 -16.91 -4.17
C GLU A 118 -1.72 -16.29 -5.59
N ALA A 119 -2.41 -16.93 -6.53
CA ALA A 119 -2.48 -16.44 -7.92
C ALA A 119 -3.11 -15.03 -8.01
N ASN A 120 -4.14 -14.74 -7.20
CA ASN A 120 -4.77 -13.42 -7.18
C ASN A 120 -3.86 -12.35 -6.54
N LEU A 121 -3.14 -12.69 -5.46
CA LEU A 121 -2.16 -11.80 -4.83
C LEU A 121 -1.01 -11.47 -5.79
N SER A 122 -0.45 -12.50 -6.44
CA SER A 122 0.61 -12.32 -7.45
C SER A 122 0.15 -11.44 -8.61
N PHE A 123 -1.04 -11.72 -9.15
CA PHE A 123 -1.61 -10.87 -10.21
C PHE A 123 -1.74 -9.41 -9.79
N MET A 124 -2.24 -9.15 -8.56
CA MET A 124 -2.38 -7.78 -8.07
C MET A 124 -1.03 -7.10 -7.88
N ALA A 125 -0.05 -7.81 -7.34
CA ALA A 125 1.30 -7.30 -7.15
C ALA A 125 1.98 -6.95 -8.48
N GLU A 126 1.91 -7.85 -9.46
CA GLU A 126 2.46 -7.64 -10.80
C GLU A 126 1.77 -6.46 -11.52
N ALA A 127 0.44 -6.36 -11.43
CA ALA A 127 -0.30 -5.26 -12.04
C ALA A 127 0.08 -3.91 -11.43
N ALA A 128 0.23 -3.83 -10.10
CA ALA A 128 0.62 -2.61 -9.40
C ALA A 128 2.08 -2.22 -9.73
N SER A 129 3.02 -3.17 -9.70
CA SER A 129 4.42 -2.95 -10.07
C SER A 129 4.56 -2.51 -11.54
N THR A 130 3.82 -3.13 -12.46
CA THR A 130 3.78 -2.73 -13.87
C THR A 130 3.26 -1.30 -14.06
N ALA A 131 2.35 -0.85 -13.18
CA ALA A 131 1.87 0.53 -13.16
C ALA A 131 2.85 1.52 -12.51
N GLY A 132 4.01 1.06 -12.04
CA GLY A 132 5.07 1.88 -11.42
C GLY A 132 4.88 2.12 -9.93
N ALA A 133 3.99 1.39 -9.26
CA ALA A 133 3.79 1.49 -7.82
C ALA A 133 4.69 0.49 -7.06
N GLU A 134 5.15 0.89 -5.88
CA GLU A 134 5.63 -0.05 -4.87
C GLU A 134 4.47 -0.92 -4.38
N VAL A 135 4.76 -2.14 -3.90
CA VAL A 135 3.73 -3.07 -3.47
C VAL A 135 4.01 -3.60 -2.07
N LEU A 136 3.02 -3.47 -1.20
CA LEU A 136 2.99 -4.05 0.13
C LEU A 136 1.84 -5.06 0.23
N ILE A 137 2.17 -6.33 0.46
CA ILE A 137 1.18 -7.37 0.76
C ILE A 137 1.12 -7.54 2.28
N LEU A 138 -0.04 -7.34 2.87
CA LEU A 138 -0.30 -7.56 4.29
C LEU A 138 -0.87 -8.97 4.48
N PRO A 139 -0.12 -9.88 5.11
CA PRO A 139 -0.59 -11.24 5.33
C PRO A 139 -1.75 -11.27 6.32
N MET A 140 -2.57 -12.30 6.19
CA MET A 140 -3.70 -12.56 7.06
C MET A 140 -3.51 -13.90 7.79
N GLU A 141 -4.14 -14.02 8.95
CA GLU A 141 -4.25 -15.26 9.70
C GLU A 141 -5.70 -15.71 9.75
N ILE A 142 -5.91 -17.03 9.86
CA ILE A 142 -7.24 -17.61 10.03
C ILE A 142 -7.24 -18.49 11.27
N PRO A 143 -8.41 -18.70 11.92
CA PRO A 143 -8.52 -19.50 13.11
C PRO A 143 -7.98 -20.93 12.93
N PRO A 144 -7.34 -21.52 13.96
CA PRO A 144 -6.68 -22.82 13.84
C PRO A 144 -7.65 -24.00 13.62
N ASN A 145 -8.96 -23.82 13.86
CA ASN A 145 -9.99 -24.81 13.62
C ASN A 145 -10.18 -25.19 12.14
N TYR A 146 -9.60 -24.43 11.21
CA TYR A 146 -9.53 -24.82 9.77
C TYR A 146 -8.51 -25.93 9.51
N GLY A 147 -7.74 -26.31 10.51
CA GLY A 147 -6.78 -27.41 10.48
C GLY A 147 -5.38 -27.00 10.02
N PRO A 148 -4.33 -27.64 10.55
CA PRO A 148 -2.94 -27.19 10.43
C PRO A 148 -2.40 -27.20 8.99
N ARG A 149 -2.93 -28.07 8.14
CA ARG A 149 -2.53 -28.11 6.72
C ARG A 149 -3.03 -26.90 5.96
N TYR A 150 -4.31 -26.53 6.17
CA TYR A 150 -4.92 -25.43 5.46
C TYR A 150 -4.38 -24.09 5.98
N THR A 151 -4.30 -23.90 7.30
CA THR A 151 -3.76 -22.66 7.89
C THR A 151 -2.31 -22.39 7.49
N ARG A 152 -1.48 -23.45 7.43
CA ARG A 152 -0.11 -23.32 6.92
C ARG A 152 -0.08 -22.92 5.45
N SER A 153 -0.82 -23.64 4.58
CA SER A 153 -0.88 -23.33 3.15
C SER A 153 -1.44 -21.94 2.87
N PHE A 154 -2.39 -21.49 3.69
CA PHE A 154 -2.94 -20.14 3.62
C PHE A 154 -1.87 -19.08 3.90
N ARG A 155 -1.11 -19.20 4.98
CA ARG A 155 0.01 -18.30 5.32
C ARG A 155 1.08 -18.28 4.24
N GLU A 156 1.52 -19.45 3.82
CA GLU A 156 2.53 -19.61 2.77
C GLU A 156 2.12 -18.99 1.42
N SER A 157 0.82 -18.82 1.14
CA SER A 157 0.36 -18.16 -0.09
C SER A 157 0.78 -16.70 -0.17
N PHE A 158 0.80 -15.98 0.96
CA PHE A 158 1.26 -14.59 1.02
C PHE A 158 2.78 -14.50 0.83
N GLU A 159 3.51 -15.40 1.49
CA GLU A 159 4.98 -15.46 1.41
C GLU A 159 5.44 -15.75 -0.03
N ARG A 160 4.80 -16.73 -0.70
CA ARG A 160 5.11 -17.07 -2.09
C ARG A 160 4.74 -15.94 -3.03
N ALA A 161 3.54 -15.38 -2.91
CA ALA A 161 3.12 -14.27 -3.77
C ALA A 161 4.09 -13.08 -3.66
N ALA A 162 4.52 -12.72 -2.45
CA ALA A 162 5.49 -11.66 -2.25
C ALA A 162 6.87 -12.00 -2.84
N THR A 163 7.37 -13.22 -2.59
CA THR A 163 8.67 -13.68 -3.07
C THR A 163 8.71 -13.72 -4.61
N ASP A 164 7.68 -14.29 -5.23
CA ASP A 164 7.64 -14.52 -6.68
C ASP A 164 7.49 -13.22 -7.48
N THR A 165 6.86 -12.20 -6.88
CA THR A 165 6.61 -10.90 -7.54
C THR A 165 7.59 -9.79 -7.12
N GLY A 166 8.41 -10.03 -6.10
CA GLY A 166 9.29 -9.01 -5.53
C GLY A 166 8.54 -7.96 -4.67
N ALA A 167 7.26 -8.20 -4.35
CA ALA A 167 6.51 -7.34 -3.45
C ALA A 167 7.03 -7.45 -2.01
N THR A 168 6.90 -6.38 -1.25
CA THR A 168 7.22 -6.41 0.19
C THR A 168 6.13 -7.17 0.94
N LEU A 169 6.52 -8.20 1.71
CA LEU A 169 5.64 -8.83 2.68
C LEU A 169 5.67 -8.01 3.97
N GLY A 170 4.53 -7.50 4.36
CA GLY A 170 4.37 -6.71 5.59
C GLY A 170 4.06 -7.57 6.83
N PRO A 171 3.83 -6.91 7.96
CA PRO A 171 3.38 -7.58 9.18
C PRO A 171 1.90 -7.98 9.08
N PHE A 172 1.49 -8.92 9.95
CA PHE A 172 0.07 -9.20 10.17
C PHE A 172 -0.58 -8.02 10.92
N LEU A 173 -1.62 -7.41 10.34
CA LEU A 173 -2.23 -6.18 10.89
C LEU A 173 -2.81 -6.35 12.29
N LEU A 174 -3.23 -7.55 12.66
CA LEU A 174 -3.86 -7.83 13.95
C LEU A 174 -2.91 -8.56 14.91
N ASP A 175 -1.60 -8.47 14.68
CA ASP A 175 -0.62 -9.04 15.60
C ASP A 175 -0.71 -8.37 16.98
N GLY A 176 -0.81 -9.20 18.04
CA GLY A 176 -1.07 -8.71 19.40
C GLY A 176 -2.47 -8.10 19.63
N ILE A 177 -3.34 -8.09 18.62
CA ILE A 177 -4.71 -7.54 18.69
C ILE A 177 -5.74 -8.66 18.67
N ALA A 178 -5.61 -9.60 17.73
CA ALA A 178 -6.62 -10.64 17.48
C ALA A 178 -6.90 -11.58 18.69
N THR A 179 -5.98 -11.65 19.66
CA THR A 179 -6.12 -12.46 20.88
C THR A 179 -6.68 -11.68 22.07
N GLU A 180 -6.84 -10.36 21.95
CA GLU A 180 -7.31 -9.47 23.01
C GLU A 180 -8.80 -9.17 22.82
N GLU A 181 -9.66 -9.79 23.63
CA GLU A 181 -11.11 -9.70 23.51
C GLU A 181 -11.62 -8.23 23.48
N GLN A 182 -11.03 -7.32 24.27
CA GLN A 182 -11.40 -5.91 24.34
C GLN A 182 -11.02 -5.12 23.07
N LEU A 183 -10.13 -5.66 22.23
CA LEU A 183 -9.71 -5.04 20.97
C LEU A 183 -10.46 -5.58 19.75
N MET A 184 -11.30 -6.61 19.96
CA MET A 184 -12.11 -7.22 18.91
C MET A 184 -13.59 -6.94 19.15
N GLN A 185 -14.35 -6.74 18.07
CA GLN A 185 -15.81 -6.64 18.14
C GLN A 185 -16.42 -7.99 18.57
N GLN A 186 -17.71 -7.98 18.90
CA GLN A 186 -18.41 -9.19 19.39
C GLN A 186 -18.36 -10.40 18.44
N ASP A 187 -18.09 -10.17 17.16
CA ASP A 187 -17.94 -11.24 16.16
C ASP A 187 -16.57 -11.95 16.22
N GLY A 188 -15.62 -11.42 16.99
CA GLY A 188 -14.28 -11.97 17.13
C GLY A 188 -13.43 -11.94 15.85
N ILE A 189 -13.84 -11.16 14.85
CA ILE A 189 -13.17 -11.04 13.54
C ILE A 189 -12.69 -9.62 13.30
N HIS A 190 -13.52 -8.63 13.60
CA HIS A 190 -13.24 -7.24 13.31
C HIS A 190 -12.65 -6.52 14.53
N PRO A 191 -11.59 -5.72 14.35
CA PRO A 191 -11.02 -4.92 15.43
C PRO A 191 -11.96 -3.78 15.83
N THR A 192 -11.88 -3.37 17.10
CA THR A 192 -12.62 -2.20 17.62
C THR A 192 -11.97 -0.88 17.21
N VAL A 193 -12.61 0.24 17.56
CA VAL A 193 -12.03 1.59 17.35
C VAL A 193 -10.75 1.76 18.15
N GLU A 194 -10.68 1.20 19.36
CA GLU A 194 -9.51 1.26 20.23
C GLU A 194 -8.28 0.53 19.66
N ALA A 195 -8.51 -0.47 18.80
CA ALA A 195 -7.44 -1.20 18.12
C ALA A 195 -6.83 -0.43 16.92
N GLN A 196 -7.55 0.53 16.34
CA GLN A 196 -7.12 1.18 15.09
C GLN A 196 -5.79 1.93 15.19
N PRO A 197 -5.46 2.65 16.29
CA PRO A 197 -4.13 3.23 16.47
C PRO A 197 -3.03 2.17 16.49
N MET A 198 -3.26 1.00 17.11
CA MET A 198 -2.29 -0.10 17.19
C MET A 198 -2.04 -0.70 15.79
N ILE A 199 -3.09 -0.90 14.99
CA ILE A 199 -2.97 -1.32 13.58
C ILE A 199 -2.11 -0.32 12.81
N THR A 200 -2.35 0.98 13.00
CA THR A 200 -1.55 2.02 12.37
C THR A 200 -0.08 1.95 12.81
N ASP A 201 0.19 1.72 14.10
CA ASP A 201 1.55 1.56 14.64
C ASP A 201 2.30 0.37 14.02
N ILE A 202 1.56 -0.70 13.69
CA ILE A 202 2.11 -1.91 13.05
C ILE A 202 2.50 -1.65 11.59
N VAL A 203 1.64 -0.96 10.82
CA VAL A 203 1.83 -0.84 9.36
C VAL A 203 2.61 0.40 8.95
N GLN A 204 2.52 1.50 9.69
CA GLN A 204 3.15 2.77 9.35
C GLN A 204 4.66 2.67 9.09
N PRO A 205 5.48 1.99 9.91
CA PRO A 205 6.94 1.95 9.69
C PRO A 205 7.33 1.35 8.35
N VAL A 206 6.64 0.29 7.89
CA VAL A 206 6.94 -0.35 6.61
C VAL A 206 6.49 0.51 5.44
N ILE A 207 5.36 1.19 5.54
CA ILE A 207 4.89 2.14 4.53
C ILE A 207 5.87 3.31 4.40
N GLU A 208 6.30 3.92 5.52
CA GLU A 208 7.27 5.01 5.51
C GLU A 208 8.62 4.59 4.91
N ALA A 209 9.07 3.37 5.16
CA ALA A 209 10.30 2.85 4.58
C ALA A 209 10.19 2.72 3.04
N LEU A 210 9.07 2.19 2.53
CA LEU A 210 8.82 2.07 1.10
C LEU A 210 8.74 3.42 0.40
N LEU A 211 8.05 4.38 0.99
CA LEU A 211 7.98 5.75 0.46
C LEU A 211 9.35 6.43 0.41
N ALA A 212 10.16 6.25 1.47
CA ALA A 212 11.51 6.82 1.52
C ALA A 212 12.47 6.18 0.49
N LEU A 213 12.34 4.88 0.22
CA LEU A 213 13.12 4.21 -0.83
C LEU A 213 12.78 4.75 -2.22
N ARG A 214 11.50 5.01 -2.48
CA ARG A 214 11.03 5.59 -3.73
C ARG A 214 11.56 7.02 -3.94
N GLU A 215 11.60 7.84 -2.90
CA GLU A 215 12.18 9.20 -2.99
C GLU A 215 13.68 9.19 -3.33
N ALA A 216 14.38 8.10 -3.02
CA ALA A 216 15.83 7.96 -3.24
C ALA A 216 16.18 7.38 -4.63
N SER A 217 15.19 6.89 -5.39
CA SER A 217 15.35 6.22 -6.69
C SER A 217 15.20 7.18 -7.85
#